data_3772e5bc89a02f27c2cc808162e20205
#
_entry.id   3772e5bc89a02f27c2cc808162e20205
#
_cell.length_a   1.000
_cell.length_b   1.000
_cell.length_c   1.000
_cell.angle_alpha   90.00
_cell.angle_beta   90.00
_cell.angle_gamma   90.00
#
_symmetry.space_group_name_H-M   'P 1'
#
loop_
_entity.id
_entity.type
_entity.pdbx_description
1 polymer ?
#
loop_
_entity_poly.entity_id
_entity_poly.type
_entity_poly.pdbx_seq_one_letter_code
_entity_poly.pdbx_strand_id
1 'polypeptide(L)'
;MPMSPGYIPFHPNPSKPKHKPPAGAVDAHNHVFGPEAKFPFAPTRKYTPCDAPTEKLFALHDFLGFDKAVIVQATCHNTDNRALVDALVTSNGRAKGVAFVDEAFTDRELKDLDRAGVKGVRFNFINRLVDSTPKDVMQRIAARIAPLGWHIVIYFEHADLDEMGPFLTLLPTTLVFDHMACPNVREGVNGKNFQNWLKALDANKTWITKVTCPERFTIAGPPYDDVVPFAHTIVERFPDRVLWGTDWPHPNMTKEAPDDGLLVDNPMRLYWR
;
A
#
# COMPACT_ATOMS: atom_id res chain seq x y z
N MET A 1 12.55 15.93 -12.77
CA MET A 1 12.76 16.96 -11.72
C MET A 1 13.54 16.37 -10.55
N PRO A 2 14.28 17.17 -9.73
CA PRO A 2 14.92 16.63 -8.53
C PRO A 2 13.85 16.13 -7.54
N MET A 3 14.20 15.08 -6.76
CA MET A 3 13.37 14.62 -5.64
C MET A 3 13.10 15.76 -4.65
N SER A 4 12.02 15.63 -3.88
CA SER A 4 11.75 16.53 -2.75
C SER A 4 12.93 16.56 -1.79
N PRO A 5 13.31 17.75 -1.26
CA PRO A 5 14.44 17.87 -0.34
C PRO A 5 14.29 16.94 0.87
N GLY A 6 15.39 16.27 1.24
CA GLY A 6 15.44 15.34 2.37
C GLY A 6 14.88 13.94 2.10
N TYR A 7 14.22 13.68 0.97
CA TYR A 7 13.82 12.33 0.61
C TYR A 7 14.99 11.57 -0.02
N ILE A 8 15.01 10.25 0.17
CA ILE A 8 16.04 9.36 -0.33
C ILE A 8 15.44 8.34 -1.31
N PRO A 9 16.21 7.86 -2.29
CA PRO A 9 15.76 6.80 -3.19
C PRO A 9 15.69 5.45 -2.46
N PHE A 10 15.10 4.45 -3.12
CA PHE A 10 15.12 3.06 -2.65
C PHE A 10 16.55 2.51 -2.53
N HIS A 11 16.71 1.44 -1.74
CA HIS A 11 18.00 0.81 -1.52
C HIS A 11 18.57 0.25 -2.84
N PRO A 12 19.78 0.67 -3.28
CA PRO A 12 20.28 0.30 -4.61
C PRO A 12 20.70 -1.17 -4.71
N ASN A 13 21.06 -1.79 -3.58
CA ASN A 13 21.57 -3.15 -3.50
C ASN A 13 20.98 -3.86 -2.25
N PRO A 14 19.71 -4.26 -2.31
CA PRO A 14 19.08 -4.96 -1.19
C PRO A 14 19.81 -6.29 -0.91
N SER A 15 19.82 -6.71 0.34
CA SER A 15 20.40 -7.99 0.73
C SER A 15 19.58 -9.15 0.13
N LYS A 16 20.28 -10.27 -0.15
CA LYS A 16 19.56 -11.47 -0.56
C LYS A 16 18.79 -12.05 0.63
N PRO A 17 17.47 -12.25 0.52
CA PRO A 17 16.70 -12.82 1.61
C PRO A 17 17.17 -14.24 1.92
N LYS A 18 17.20 -14.60 3.20
CA LYS A 18 17.49 -15.96 3.67
C LYS A 18 16.32 -16.91 3.39
N HIS A 19 15.12 -16.37 3.43
CA HIS A 19 13.87 -17.11 3.19
C HIS A 19 13.35 -16.79 1.80
N LYS A 20 13.01 -17.81 1.05
CA LYS A 20 12.38 -17.68 -0.26
C LYS A 20 10.86 -17.68 -0.07
N PRO A 21 10.13 -16.69 -0.59
CA PRO A 21 8.68 -16.76 -0.65
C PRO A 21 8.19 -18.03 -1.35
N PRO A 22 7.05 -18.61 -0.95
CA PRO A 22 6.49 -19.78 -1.60
C PRO A 22 6.11 -19.47 -3.05
N ALA A 23 6.02 -20.50 -3.89
CA ALA A 23 5.55 -20.36 -5.27
C ALA A 23 4.15 -19.72 -5.29
N GLY A 24 3.96 -18.74 -6.17
CA GLY A 24 2.73 -17.97 -6.26
C GLY A 24 2.62 -16.79 -5.27
N ALA A 25 3.66 -16.54 -4.48
CA ALA A 25 3.69 -15.41 -3.53
C ALA A 25 3.46 -14.07 -4.23
N VAL A 26 2.71 -13.21 -3.55
CA VAL A 26 2.31 -11.89 -4.03
C VAL A 26 2.89 -10.81 -3.13
N ASP A 27 3.64 -9.87 -3.71
CA ASP A 27 3.89 -8.58 -3.07
C ASP A 27 2.63 -7.72 -3.23
N ALA A 28 1.83 -7.58 -2.18
CA ALA A 28 0.50 -6.95 -2.24
C ALA A 28 0.51 -5.43 -2.02
N HIS A 29 1.70 -4.80 -1.97
CA HIS A 29 1.82 -3.34 -1.88
C HIS A 29 3.19 -2.86 -2.38
N ASN A 30 3.20 -2.31 -3.56
CA ASN A 30 4.35 -1.65 -4.17
C ASN A 30 3.88 -0.56 -5.13
N HIS A 31 4.81 0.25 -5.63
CA HIS A 31 4.52 1.36 -6.51
C HIS A 31 5.44 1.37 -7.72
N VAL A 32 5.02 2.06 -8.78
CA VAL A 32 5.88 2.45 -9.90
C VAL A 32 5.81 3.97 -10.07
N PHE A 33 6.96 4.60 -10.31
CA PHE A 33 7.09 6.03 -10.50
C PHE A 33 7.87 6.32 -11.78
N GLY A 34 7.28 7.10 -12.66
CA GLY A 34 7.97 7.53 -13.86
C GLY A 34 8.27 6.40 -14.87
N PRO A 35 9.29 6.56 -15.71
CA PRO A 35 10.16 7.74 -15.74
C PRO A 35 9.38 9.02 -16.04
N GLU A 36 9.74 10.13 -15.38
CA GLU A 36 9.03 11.41 -15.48
C GLU A 36 8.82 11.88 -16.92
N ALA A 37 9.79 11.61 -17.79
CA ALA A 37 9.71 11.97 -19.21
C ALA A 37 8.55 11.27 -19.94
N LYS A 38 8.17 10.06 -19.53
CA LYS A 38 7.07 9.27 -20.11
C LYS A 38 5.76 9.43 -19.32
N PHE A 39 5.88 9.47 -18.00
CA PHE A 39 4.76 9.55 -17.06
C PHE A 39 5.00 10.72 -16.08
N PRO A 40 4.62 11.93 -16.45
CA PRO A 40 4.88 13.12 -15.63
C PRO A 40 4.14 13.02 -14.29
N PHE A 41 4.77 13.59 -13.27
CA PHE A 41 4.14 13.71 -11.96
C PHE A 41 3.07 14.80 -11.97
N ALA A 42 2.03 14.63 -11.17
CA ALA A 42 0.93 15.58 -11.06
C ALA A 42 1.44 16.98 -10.62
N PRO A 43 0.97 18.08 -11.22
CA PRO A 43 1.34 19.42 -10.79
C PRO A 43 0.96 19.72 -9.32
N THR A 44 -0.12 19.10 -8.83
CA THR A 44 -0.66 19.25 -7.47
C THR A 44 -0.03 18.32 -6.44
N ARG A 45 0.99 17.52 -6.84
CA ARG A 45 1.64 16.59 -5.91
C ARG A 45 2.28 17.31 -4.72
N LYS A 46 2.22 16.70 -3.55
CA LYS A 46 2.85 17.23 -2.33
C LYS A 46 4.30 16.76 -2.15
N TYR A 47 4.78 15.83 -2.98
CA TYR A 47 6.17 15.36 -3.00
C TYR A 47 6.58 14.88 -4.39
N THR A 48 7.87 14.91 -4.67
CA THR A 48 8.46 14.37 -5.88
C THR A 48 9.37 13.19 -5.50
N PRO A 49 9.03 11.94 -5.88
CA PRO A 49 9.86 10.76 -5.62
C PRO A 49 11.03 10.66 -6.63
N CYS A 50 11.90 9.66 -6.44
CA CYS A 50 12.80 9.21 -7.51
C CYS A 50 12.02 8.50 -8.62
N ASP A 51 12.59 8.39 -9.81
CA ASP A 51 12.09 7.45 -10.81
C ASP A 51 12.29 6.01 -10.30
N ALA A 52 11.22 5.23 -10.36
CA ALA A 52 11.17 3.82 -9.96
C ALA A 52 10.32 3.05 -10.99
N PRO A 53 10.89 2.79 -12.19
CA PRO A 53 10.15 2.23 -13.30
C PRO A 53 9.86 0.73 -13.11
N THR A 54 8.92 0.24 -13.89
CA THR A 54 8.40 -1.15 -13.86
C THR A 54 9.50 -2.20 -13.93
N GLU A 55 10.53 -1.98 -14.75
CA GLU A 55 11.64 -2.93 -14.92
C GLU A 55 12.44 -3.13 -13.63
N LYS A 56 12.58 -2.06 -12.84
CA LYS A 56 13.26 -2.13 -11.53
C LYS A 56 12.43 -2.90 -10.51
N LEU A 57 11.10 -2.69 -10.49
CA LEU A 57 10.20 -3.44 -9.62
C LEU A 57 10.28 -4.95 -9.91
N PHE A 58 10.13 -5.34 -11.16
CA PHE A 58 10.15 -6.77 -11.50
C PHE A 58 11.53 -7.41 -11.34
N ALA A 59 12.62 -6.67 -11.59
CA ALA A 59 13.97 -7.14 -11.28
C ALA A 59 14.16 -7.39 -9.76
N LEU A 60 13.61 -6.52 -8.92
CA LEU A 60 13.59 -6.74 -7.47
C LEU A 60 12.75 -7.97 -7.10
N HIS A 61 11.54 -8.13 -7.67
CA HIS A 61 10.69 -9.28 -7.40
C HIS A 61 11.35 -10.60 -7.81
N ASP A 62 12.01 -10.63 -8.96
CA ASP A 62 12.77 -11.82 -9.40
C ASP A 62 13.92 -12.14 -8.45
N PHE A 63 14.60 -11.11 -7.92
CA PHE A 63 15.66 -11.27 -6.93
C PHE A 63 15.13 -11.76 -5.57
N LEU A 64 14.00 -11.22 -5.09
CA LEU A 64 13.39 -11.58 -3.82
C LEU A 64 12.60 -12.90 -3.89
N GLY A 65 12.13 -13.30 -5.08
CA GLY A 65 11.38 -14.53 -5.31
C GLY A 65 9.86 -14.37 -5.31
N PHE A 66 9.33 -13.18 -5.63
CA PHE A 66 7.88 -12.95 -5.79
C PHE A 66 7.43 -13.21 -7.22
N ASP A 67 6.38 -14.02 -7.37
CA ASP A 67 5.79 -14.32 -8.68
C ASP A 67 4.82 -13.25 -9.15
N LYS A 68 4.14 -12.57 -8.21
CA LYS A 68 3.03 -11.64 -8.49
C LYS A 68 3.15 -10.34 -7.69
N ALA A 69 2.45 -9.32 -8.17
CA ALA A 69 2.40 -7.99 -7.57
C ALA A 69 0.99 -7.41 -7.50
N VAL A 70 0.74 -6.55 -6.50
CA VAL A 70 -0.33 -5.56 -6.55
C VAL A 70 0.31 -4.18 -6.53
N ILE A 71 0.27 -3.51 -7.68
CA ILE A 71 0.82 -2.16 -7.85
C ILE A 71 -0.23 -1.14 -7.44
N VAL A 72 0.10 -0.32 -6.45
CA VAL A 72 -0.80 0.71 -5.91
C VAL A 72 -0.42 2.06 -6.50
N GLN A 73 -1.38 2.77 -7.07
CA GLN A 73 -1.18 4.12 -7.58
C GLN A 73 -0.71 5.05 -6.47
N ALA A 74 0.37 5.77 -6.74
CA ALA A 74 0.93 6.73 -5.79
C ALA A 74 0.34 8.13 -5.98
N THR A 75 0.22 8.87 -4.88
CA THR A 75 -0.37 10.22 -4.89
C THR A 75 0.43 11.24 -5.70
N CYS A 76 1.72 10.99 -5.97
CA CYS A 76 2.53 11.87 -6.82
C CYS A 76 2.09 11.89 -8.30
N HIS A 77 1.40 10.85 -8.78
CA HIS A 77 0.76 10.81 -10.10
C HIS A 77 -0.71 11.21 -10.06
N ASN A 78 -1.31 11.27 -8.84
CA ASN A 78 -2.72 11.57 -8.65
C ASN A 78 -3.60 10.65 -9.54
N THR A 79 -4.58 11.21 -10.27
CA THR A 79 -5.49 10.48 -11.17
C THR A 79 -4.89 10.08 -12.52
N ASP A 80 -3.64 10.41 -12.79
CA ASP A 80 -2.94 9.93 -13.98
C ASP A 80 -2.42 8.50 -13.78
N ASN A 81 -3.26 7.52 -14.07
CA ASN A 81 -2.95 6.10 -13.90
C ASN A 81 -2.11 5.50 -15.04
N ARG A 82 -1.55 6.30 -15.97
CA ARG A 82 -0.84 5.78 -17.15
C ARG A 82 0.39 4.94 -16.79
N ALA A 83 1.16 5.33 -15.77
CA ALA A 83 2.31 4.55 -15.30
C ALA A 83 1.86 3.19 -14.73
N LEU A 84 0.79 3.18 -13.94
CA LEU A 84 0.18 1.96 -13.42
C LEU A 84 -0.30 1.05 -14.56
N VAL A 85 -1.07 1.58 -15.50
CA VAL A 85 -1.62 0.80 -16.64
C VAL A 85 -0.51 0.22 -17.51
N ASP A 86 0.54 1.00 -17.81
CA ASP A 86 1.72 0.52 -18.55
C ASP A 86 2.38 -0.67 -17.82
N ALA A 87 2.56 -0.57 -16.51
CA ALA A 87 3.12 -1.65 -15.69
C ALA A 87 2.23 -2.90 -15.70
N LEU A 88 0.92 -2.74 -15.61
CA LEU A 88 -0.02 -3.87 -15.65
C LEU A 88 0.03 -4.61 -17.00
N VAL A 89 -0.01 -3.85 -18.10
CA VAL A 89 0.02 -4.40 -19.47
C VAL A 89 1.35 -5.10 -19.74
N THR A 90 2.47 -4.47 -19.39
CA THR A 90 3.82 -5.04 -19.63
C THR A 90 4.15 -6.20 -18.70
N SER A 91 3.42 -6.36 -17.59
CA SER A 91 3.61 -7.45 -16.63
C SER A 91 3.24 -8.84 -17.16
N ASN A 92 2.56 -8.92 -18.30
CA ASN A 92 2.04 -10.19 -18.84
C ASN A 92 1.22 -11.01 -17.83
N GLY A 93 0.39 -10.32 -17.02
CA GLY A 93 -0.48 -10.94 -16.03
C GLY A 93 0.15 -11.18 -14.66
N ARG A 94 1.41 -10.83 -14.44
CA ARG A 94 2.07 -10.89 -13.11
C ARG A 94 1.51 -9.88 -12.12
N ALA A 95 0.91 -8.78 -12.60
CA ALA A 95 0.44 -7.71 -11.72
C ALA A 95 -1.05 -7.45 -11.83
N LYS A 96 -1.63 -6.99 -10.71
CA LYS A 96 -2.93 -6.31 -10.62
C LYS A 96 -2.72 -4.92 -10.06
N GLY A 97 -3.72 -4.04 -10.25
CA GLY A 97 -3.58 -2.62 -9.90
C GLY A 97 -4.63 -2.12 -8.93
N VAL A 98 -4.24 -1.12 -8.16
CA VAL A 98 -5.13 -0.26 -7.39
C VAL A 98 -4.95 1.17 -7.91
N ALA A 99 -5.99 1.74 -8.53
CA ALA A 99 -5.96 3.03 -9.18
C ALA A 99 -6.29 4.19 -8.21
N PHE A 100 -5.98 5.41 -8.63
CA PHE A 100 -6.51 6.61 -8.01
C PHE A 100 -7.50 7.25 -8.98
N VAL A 101 -8.77 7.39 -8.58
CA VAL A 101 -9.83 7.93 -9.42
C VAL A 101 -10.61 9.03 -8.68
N ASP A 102 -11.21 9.93 -9.44
CA ASP A 102 -12.16 10.93 -8.95
C ASP A 102 -13.52 10.78 -9.63
N GLU A 103 -14.45 11.70 -9.37
CA GLU A 103 -15.79 11.67 -9.94
C GLU A 103 -15.83 11.95 -11.44
N ALA A 104 -14.78 12.54 -12.02
CA ALA A 104 -14.72 12.84 -13.44
C ALA A 104 -14.53 11.58 -14.29
N PHE A 105 -14.05 10.48 -13.71
CA PHE A 105 -13.94 9.20 -14.43
C PHE A 105 -15.30 8.73 -14.90
N THR A 106 -15.42 8.47 -16.18
CA THR A 106 -16.60 7.84 -16.77
C THR A 106 -16.65 6.34 -16.48
N ASP A 107 -17.82 5.72 -16.58
CA ASP A 107 -17.95 4.26 -16.43
C ASP A 107 -17.18 3.49 -17.51
N ARG A 108 -16.96 4.11 -18.67
CA ARG A 108 -16.12 3.56 -19.72
C ARG A 108 -14.66 3.50 -19.27
N GLU A 109 -14.12 4.58 -18.72
CA GLU A 109 -12.73 4.63 -18.21
C GLU A 109 -12.52 3.65 -17.05
N LEU A 110 -13.49 3.51 -16.12
CA LEU A 110 -13.43 2.49 -15.08
C LEU A 110 -13.36 1.07 -15.67
N LYS A 111 -14.17 0.77 -16.71
CA LYS A 111 -14.11 -0.52 -17.42
C LYS A 111 -12.80 -0.70 -18.20
N ASP A 112 -12.23 0.37 -18.75
CA ASP A 112 -10.92 0.32 -19.41
C ASP A 112 -9.79 -0.02 -18.40
N LEU A 113 -9.82 0.57 -17.22
CA LEU A 113 -8.93 0.24 -16.12
C LEU A 113 -9.12 -1.22 -15.66
N ASP A 114 -10.37 -1.70 -15.56
CA ASP A 114 -10.66 -3.10 -15.19
C ASP A 114 -10.05 -4.09 -16.19
N ARG A 115 -10.22 -3.82 -17.50
CA ARG A 115 -9.59 -4.63 -18.57
C ARG A 115 -8.06 -4.61 -18.50
N ALA A 116 -7.46 -3.50 -18.10
CA ALA A 116 -6.02 -3.40 -17.88
C ALA A 116 -5.53 -4.19 -16.67
N GLY A 117 -6.42 -4.61 -15.76
CA GLY A 117 -6.07 -5.40 -14.59
C GLY A 117 -6.20 -4.66 -13.25
N VAL A 118 -6.79 -3.47 -13.24
CA VAL A 118 -7.13 -2.76 -11.99
C VAL A 118 -8.23 -3.53 -11.27
N LYS A 119 -8.10 -3.67 -9.94
CA LYS A 119 -9.05 -4.39 -9.07
C LYS A 119 -9.42 -3.62 -7.81
N GLY A 120 -9.05 -2.35 -7.73
CA GLY A 120 -9.41 -1.49 -6.62
C GLY A 120 -9.07 -0.04 -6.86
N VAL A 121 -9.52 0.80 -5.94
CA VAL A 121 -9.15 2.22 -5.87
C VAL A 121 -8.55 2.54 -4.51
N ARG A 122 -7.74 3.60 -4.44
CA ARG A 122 -7.15 4.06 -3.18
C ARG A 122 -7.70 5.40 -2.76
N PHE A 123 -8.06 5.52 -1.47
CA PHE A 123 -8.30 6.80 -0.79
C PHE A 123 -7.27 6.99 0.32
N ASN A 124 -6.70 8.18 0.37
CA ASN A 124 -5.63 8.52 1.30
C ASN A 124 -6.08 9.70 2.17
N PHE A 125 -6.06 9.49 3.48
CA PHE A 125 -6.43 10.49 4.49
C PHE A 125 -5.21 11.12 5.19
N ILE A 126 -4.01 10.80 4.73
CA ILE A 126 -2.78 11.39 5.25
C ILE A 126 -2.55 12.75 4.58
N ASN A 127 -2.99 13.82 5.23
CA ASN A 127 -3.02 15.18 4.68
C ASN A 127 -1.67 15.73 4.19
N ARG A 128 -0.54 15.20 4.71
CA ARG A 128 0.80 15.57 4.23
C ARG A 128 1.12 15.00 2.83
N LEU A 129 0.35 14.02 2.36
CA LEU A 129 0.60 13.34 1.08
C LEU A 129 -0.37 13.76 -0.01
N VAL A 130 -1.61 14.05 0.35
CA VAL A 130 -2.67 14.42 -0.60
C VAL A 130 -3.80 15.12 0.15
N ASP A 131 -4.64 15.86 -0.56
CA ASP A 131 -5.90 16.37 0.01
C ASP A 131 -6.93 15.21 0.01
N SER A 132 -7.60 15.04 1.14
CA SER A 132 -8.54 13.94 1.33
C SER A 132 -9.75 14.08 0.42
N THR A 133 -10.21 12.97 -0.15
CA THR A 133 -11.46 12.91 -0.91
C THR A 133 -12.65 13.09 0.05
N PRO A 134 -13.61 13.96 -0.24
CA PRO A 134 -14.81 14.11 0.58
C PRO A 134 -15.57 12.78 0.73
N LYS A 135 -16.18 12.55 1.90
CA LYS A 135 -16.85 11.27 2.22
C LYS A 135 -17.99 10.93 1.25
N ASP A 136 -18.78 11.94 0.83
CA ASP A 136 -19.86 11.76 -0.15
C ASP A 136 -19.34 11.42 -1.55
N VAL A 137 -18.24 12.03 -1.99
CA VAL A 137 -17.56 11.66 -3.25
C VAL A 137 -17.08 10.21 -3.19
N MET A 138 -16.45 9.82 -2.08
CA MET A 138 -15.97 8.46 -1.86
C MET A 138 -17.12 7.44 -1.91
N GLN A 139 -18.30 7.75 -1.33
CA GLN A 139 -19.48 6.90 -1.42
C GLN A 139 -19.97 6.73 -2.88
N ARG A 140 -20.01 7.82 -3.65
CA ARG A 140 -20.41 7.74 -5.07
C ARG A 140 -19.43 6.89 -5.88
N ILE A 141 -18.12 7.06 -5.67
CA ILE A 141 -17.11 6.23 -6.33
C ILE A 141 -17.26 4.76 -5.89
N ALA A 142 -17.42 4.49 -4.60
CA ALA A 142 -17.61 3.15 -4.06
C ALA A 142 -18.80 2.42 -4.69
N ALA A 143 -19.93 3.11 -4.84
CA ALA A 143 -21.12 2.56 -5.50
C ALA A 143 -20.89 2.20 -6.98
N ARG A 144 -20.04 2.97 -7.69
CA ARG A 144 -19.72 2.74 -9.11
C ARG A 144 -18.73 1.60 -9.32
N ILE A 145 -17.81 1.36 -8.38
CA ILE A 145 -16.81 0.29 -8.50
C ILE A 145 -17.28 -1.04 -7.92
N ALA A 146 -18.29 -1.04 -7.04
CA ALA A 146 -18.81 -2.27 -6.44
C ALA A 146 -19.29 -3.30 -7.49
N PRO A 147 -20.03 -2.94 -8.57
CA PRO A 147 -20.42 -3.88 -9.62
C PRO A 147 -19.23 -4.46 -10.41
N LEU A 148 -18.05 -3.83 -10.38
CA LEU A 148 -16.83 -4.34 -10.98
C LEU A 148 -16.10 -5.36 -10.06
N GLY A 149 -16.61 -5.57 -8.84
CA GLY A 149 -15.96 -6.39 -7.83
C GLY A 149 -14.67 -5.79 -7.27
N TRP A 150 -14.49 -4.48 -7.40
CA TRP A 150 -13.29 -3.81 -6.92
C TRP A 150 -13.35 -3.55 -5.42
N HIS A 151 -12.18 -3.57 -4.79
CA HIS A 151 -12.00 -3.18 -3.38
C HIS A 151 -11.53 -1.73 -3.25
N ILE A 152 -11.60 -1.22 -2.02
CA ILE A 152 -11.07 0.10 -1.68
C ILE A 152 -9.88 -0.07 -0.75
N VAL A 153 -8.75 0.55 -1.12
CA VAL A 153 -7.58 0.67 -0.25
C VAL A 153 -7.68 1.98 0.52
N ILE A 154 -7.54 1.91 1.84
CA ILE A 154 -7.62 3.05 2.76
C ILE A 154 -6.27 3.25 3.44
N TYR A 155 -5.75 4.48 3.36
CA TYR A 155 -4.58 4.89 4.13
C TYR A 155 -4.99 5.96 5.13
N PHE A 156 -5.04 5.62 6.42
CA PHE A 156 -5.41 6.50 7.53
C PHE A 156 -4.64 6.13 8.79
N GLU A 157 -4.74 6.91 9.84
CA GLU A 157 -4.11 6.64 11.14
C GLU A 157 -5.13 6.09 12.15
N HIS A 158 -4.69 5.23 13.09
CA HIS A 158 -5.55 4.68 14.14
C HIS A 158 -6.36 5.74 14.90
N ALA A 159 -5.79 6.94 15.07
CA ALA A 159 -6.44 8.04 15.76
C ALA A 159 -7.72 8.52 15.06
N ASP A 160 -7.81 8.32 13.73
CA ASP A 160 -8.95 8.75 12.92
C ASP A 160 -10.09 7.71 12.93
N LEU A 161 -9.91 6.55 13.56
CA LEU A 161 -10.86 5.45 13.52
C LEU A 161 -12.23 5.82 14.11
N ASP A 162 -12.24 6.57 15.21
CA ASP A 162 -13.50 6.97 15.88
C ASP A 162 -14.35 7.88 14.95
N GLU A 163 -13.71 8.72 14.15
CA GLU A 163 -14.37 9.59 13.17
C GLU A 163 -14.73 8.87 11.87
N MET A 164 -13.79 8.07 11.36
CA MET A 164 -13.92 7.45 10.04
C MET A 164 -14.65 6.12 10.06
N GLY A 165 -14.55 5.36 11.14
CA GLY A 165 -15.09 4.00 11.24
C GLY A 165 -16.57 3.89 10.89
N PRO A 166 -17.48 4.71 11.46
CA PRO A 166 -18.90 4.68 11.13
C PRO A 166 -19.19 4.91 9.64
N PHE A 167 -18.42 5.78 8.99
CA PHE A 167 -18.54 6.04 7.56
C PHE A 167 -18.01 4.85 6.74
N LEU A 168 -16.86 4.29 7.09
CA LEU A 168 -16.23 3.20 6.36
C LEU A 168 -17.10 1.93 6.35
N THR A 169 -17.88 1.69 7.41
CA THR A 169 -18.82 0.54 7.46
C THR A 169 -19.98 0.63 6.47
N LEU A 170 -20.25 1.81 5.90
CA LEU A 170 -21.31 2.03 4.93
C LEU A 170 -20.87 1.75 3.49
N LEU A 171 -19.58 1.54 3.25
CA LEU A 171 -19.07 1.34 1.90
C LEU A 171 -19.38 -0.09 1.42
N PRO A 172 -19.91 -0.24 0.18
CA PRO A 172 -20.44 -1.53 -0.32
C PRO A 172 -19.36 -2.46 -0.90
N THR A 173 -18.10 -2.30 -0.47
CA THR A 173 -16.95 -3.04 -1.01
C THR A 173 -16.09 -3.61 0.11
N THR A 174 -15.22 -4.57 -0.22
CA THR A 174 -14.11 -4.94 0.66
C THR A 174 -13.20 -3.73 0.90
N LEU A 175 -12.80 -3.49 2.14
CA LEU A 175 -11.83 -2.46 2.50
C LEU A 175 -10.48 -3.10 2.84
N VAL A 176 -9.42 -2.56 2.28
CA VAL A 176 -8.04 -2.98 2.54
C VAL A 176 -7.29 -1.81 3.16
N PHE A 177 -6.85 -1.97 4.39
CA PHE A 177 -6.18 -0.90 5.13
C PHE A 177 -4.67 -1.01 5.01
N ASP A 178 -4.04 0.08 4.55
CA ASP A 178 -2.60 0.15 4.39
C ASP A 178 -1.88 0.19 5.75
N HIS A 179 -0.74 -0.49 5.81
CA HIS A 179 0.29 -0.32 6.84
C HIS A 179 -0.24 -0.47 8.28
N MET A 180 -1.06 -1.51 8.54
CA MET A 180 -1.65 -1.78 9.87
C MET A 180 -2.45 -0.60 10.43
N ALA A 181 -2.97 0.30 9.56
CA ALA A 181 -3.58 1.57 9.93
C ALA A 181 -2.66 2.45 10.82
N CYS A 182 -1.35 2.45 10.57
CA CYS A 182 -0.33 3.31 11.19
C CYS A 182 -0.24 3.16 12.73
N PRO A 183 0.25 2.04 13.26
CA PRO A 183 0.38 1.85 14.70
C PRO A 183 1.36 2.85 15.33
N ASN A 184 1.01 3.37 16.50
CA ASN A 184 1.92 4.12 17.33
C ASN A 184 2.67 3.18 18.28
N VAL A 185 3.92 2.84 17.95
CA VAL A 185 4.72 1.89 18.75
C VAL A 185 4.97 2.36 20.18
N ARG A 186 4.93 3.67 20.45
CA ARG A 186 5.10 4.22 21.80
C ARG A 186 3.96 3.86 22.75
N GLU A 187 2.76 3.61 22.23
CA GLU A 187 1.61 3.18 23.03
C GLU A 187 1.63 1.68 23.33
N GLY A 188 2.46 0.90 22.62
CA GLY A 188 2.48 -0.55 22.72
C GLY A 188 1.20 -1.22 22.21
N VAL A 189 1.22 -2.54 22.13
CA VAL A 189 0.09 -3.34 21.62
C VAL A 189 -1.17 -3.23 22.51
N ASN A 190 -1.04 -2.87 23.77
CA ASN A 190 -2.16 -2.64 24.69
C ASN A 190 -2.69 -1.21 24.61
N GLY A 191 -2.11 -0.34 23.79
CA GLY A 191 -2.57 1.03 23.59
C GLY A 191 -4.01 1.09 23.07
N LYS A 192 -4.76 2.09 23.54
CA LYS A 192 -6.19 2.25 23.25
C LYS A 192 -6.47 2.22 21.74
N ASN A 193 -5.68 2.95 20.95
CA ASN A 193 -5.91 3.09 19.52
C ASN A 193 -5.73 1.77 18.79
N PHE A 194 -4.66 1.02 19.08
CA PHE A 194 -4.45 -0.29 18.49
C PHE A 194 -5.51 -1.31 18.91
N GLN A 195 -5.90 -1.32 20.18
CA GLN A 195 -6.98 -2.21 20.66
C GLN A 195 -8.34 -1.87 20.03
N ASN A 196 -8.65 -0.60 19.79
CA ASN A 196 -9.84 -0.20 19.05
C ASN A 196 -9.77 -0.65 17.57
N TRP A 197 -8.59 -0.57 16.94
CA TRP A 197 -8.37 -1.08 15.60
C TRP A 197 -8.64 -2.60 15.51
N LEU A 198 -8.12 -3.38 16.44
CA LEU A 198 -8.38 -4.83 16.49
C LEU A 198 -9.88 -5.14 16.65
N LYS A 199 -10.60 -4.39 17.51
CA LYS A 199 -12.06 -4.53 17.65
C LYS A 199 -12.80 -4.17 16.37
N ALA A 200 -12.36 -3.14 15.65
CA ALA A 200 -12.95 -2.77 14.37
C ALA A 200 -12.76 -3.85 13.31
N LEU A 201 -11.58 -4.47 13.24
CA LEU A 201 -11.33 -5.63 12.37
C LEU A 201 -12.20 -6.84 12.75
N ASP A 202 -12.42 -7.11 14.03
CA ASP A 202 -13.31 -8.18 14.48
C ASP A 202 -14.77 -7.95 14.06
N ALA A 203 -15.23 -6.72 14.22
CA ALA A 203 -16.61 -6.35 13.90
C ALA A 203 -16.91 -6.35 12.39
N ASN A 204 -15.90 -6.09 11.56
CA ASN A 204 -16.07 -5.91 10.12
C ASN A 204 -15.32 -7.02 9.34
N LYS A 205 -16.02 -8.09 9.00
CA LYS A 205 -15.42 -9.29 8.38
C LYS A 205 -14.89 -9.07 6.96
N THR A 206 -15.33 -8.01 6.27
CA THR A 206 -14.85 -7.60 4.95
C THR A 206 -13.64 -6.66 5.00
N TRP A 207 -13.16 -6.34 6.21
CA TRP A 207 -11.98 -5.51 6.39
C TRP A 207 -10.72 -6.38 6.42
N ILE A 208 -9.74 -6.00 5.59
CA ILE A 208 -8.44 -6.64 5.43
C ILE A 208 -7.38 -5.60 5.79
N THR A 209 -6.26 -5.99 6.37
CA THR A 209 -5.15 -5.07 6.65
C THR A 209 -3.85 -5.56 6.05
N LYS A 210 -2.96 -4.63 5.72
CA LYS A 210 -1.62 -4.93 5.21
C LYS A 210 -0.61 -4.80 6.34
N VAL A 211 0.15 -5.84 6.58
CA VAL A 211 1.33 -5.82 7.48
C VAL A 211 2.53 -5.41 6.64
N THR A 212 2.75 -4.10 6.53
CA THR A 212 3.75 -3.46 5.68
C THR A 212 4.39 -2.28 6.40
N CYS A 213 5.48 -1.73 5.89
CA CYS A 213 6.12 -0.49 6.31
C CYS A 213 6.56 -0.44 7.79
N PRO A 214 7.20 -1.45 8.36
CA PRO A 214 7.70 -1.35 9.73
C PRO A 214 8.68 -0.19 9.92
N GLU A 215 9.41 0.18 8.87
CA GLU A 215 10.36 1.28 8.84
C GLU A 215 9.73 2.65 9.09
N ARG A 216 8.42 2.79 8.84
CA ARG A 216 7.68 4.07 9.07
C ARG A 216 7.29 4.26 10.52
N PHE A 217 7.14 3.19 11.28
CA PHE A 217 6.57 3.20 12.63
C PHE A 217 7.62 2.97 13.70
N THR A 218 8.72 2.32 13.36
CA THR A 218 9.81 2.02 14.31
C THR A 218 10.44 3.27 14.91
N ILE A 219 10.76 3.18 16.18
CA ILE A 219 11.64 4.11 16.90
C ILE A 219 13.00 3.49 17.21
N ALA A 220 13.12 2.17 17.06
CA ALA A 220 14.35 1.42 17.31
C ALA A 220 15.24 1.28 16.06
N GLY A 221 14.66 1.40 14.84
CA GLY A 221 15.34 1.15 13.58
C GLY A 221 15.38 -0.34 13.21
N PRO A 222 16.14 -0.71 12.15
CA PRO A 222 16.28 -2.09 11.73
C PRO A 222 16.84 -2.98 12.86
N PRO A 223 16.36 -4.21 13.04
CA PRO A 223 15.41 -4.96 12.21
C PRO A 223 13.93 -4.75 12.56
N TYR A 224 13.54 -3.62 13.15
CA TYR A 224 12.16 -3.20 13.42
C TYR A 224 11.45 -4.01 14.51
N ASP A 225 12.18 -4.49 15.50
CA ASP A 225 11.68 -5.40 16.55
C ASP A 225 10.55 -4.78 17.40
N ASP A 226 10.51 -3.46 17.50
CA ASP A 226 9.45 -2.71 18.20
C ASP A 226 8.11 -2.69 17.45
N VAL A 227 8.10 -2.96 16.14
CA VAL A 227 6.87 -3.07 15.31
C VAL A 227 6.34 -4.52 15.29
N VAL A 228 7.21 -5.50 15.50
CA VAL A 228 6.89 -6.92 15.44
C VAL A 228 5.68 -7.31 16.29
N PRO A 229 5.50 -6.88 17.56
CA PRO A 229 4.36 -7.27 18.37
C PRO A 229 2.99 -6.86 17.76
N PHE A 230 2.94 -5.74 17.03
CA PHE A 230 1.73 -5.28 16.34
C PHE A 230 1.40 -6.20 15.16
N ALA A 231 2.40 -6.46 14.31
CA ALA A 231 2.26 -7.36 13.17
C ALA A 231 1.85 -8.77 13.60
N HIS A 232 2.52 -9.31 14.62
CA HIS A 232 2.24 -10.63 15.19
C HIS A 232 0.80 -10.73 15.71
N THR A 233 0.36 -9.75 16.51
CA THR A 233 -1.01 -9.72 17.04
C THR A 233 -2.07 -9.73 15.93
N ILE A 234 -1.83 -8.98 14.85
CA ILE A 234 -2.74 -8.93 13.70
C ILE A 234 -2.77 -10.27 12.97
N VAL A 235 -1.61 -10.85 12.66
CA VAL A 235 -1.51 -12.12 11.91
C VAL A 235 -2.11 -13.28 12.68
N GLU A 236 -1.84 -13.38 13.99
CA GLU A 236 -2.44 -14.45 14.83
C GLU A 236 -3.96 -14.34 14.92
N ARG A 237 -4.48 -13.10 15.05
CA ARG A 237 -5.91 -12.88 15.23
C ARG A 237 -6.72 -12.94 13.95
N PHE A 238 -6.10 -12.58 12.81
CA PHE A 238 -6.78 -12.42 11.52
C PHE A 238 -6.03 -13.08 10.35
N PRO A 239 -5.61 -14.36 10.45
CA PRO A 239 -4.73 -15.00 9.47
C PRO A 239 -5.27 -14.97 8.04
N ASP A 240 -6.60 -15.01 7.86
CA ASP A 240 -7.28 -14.99 6.55
C ASP A 240 -7.52 -13.58 6.00
N ARG A 241 -7.13 -12.53 6.74
CA ARG A 241 -7.43 -11.13 6.39
C ARG A 241 -6.20 -10.22 6.49
N VAL A 242 -5.04 -10.80 6.26
CA VAL A 242 -3.76 -10.09 6.27
C VAL A 242 -3.09 -10.22 4.92
N LEU A 243 -2.57 -9.10 4.43
CA LEU A 243 -1.71 -9.05 3.25
C LEU A 243 -0.34 -8.53 3.66
N TRP A 244 0.67 -8.89 2.88
CA TRP A 244 2.03 -8.39 3.04
C TRP A 244 2.51 -7.73 1.75
N GLY A 245 3.44 -6.78 1.84
CA GLY A 245 4.08 -6.15 0.69
C GLY A 245 5.31 -5.35 1.10
N THR A 246 6.17 -5.06 0.13
CA THR A 246 7.42 -4.34 0.34
C THR A 246 7.24 -2.86 0.61
N ASP A 247 6.21 -2.22 0.05
CA ASP A 247 6.09 -0.76 -0.14
C ASP A 247 7.18 -0.19 -1.07
N TRP A 248 7.90 -1.06 -1.82
CA TRP A 248 8.90 -0.56 -2.76
C TRP A 248 8.28 0.49 -3.71
N PRO A 249 8.94 1.59 -4.01
CA PRO A 249 10.30 2.01 -3.66
C PRO A 249 10.39 2.85 -2.38
N HIS A 250 9.56 2.60 -1.38
CA HIS A 250 9.54 3.26 -0.07
C HIS A 250 9.43 4.79 -0.18
N PRO A 251 8.37 5.33 -0.79
CA PRO A 251 8.25 6.77 -1.02
C PRO A 251 8.25 7.55 0.29
N ASN A 252 8.79 8.76 0.24
CA ASN A 252 8.83 9.69 1.38
C ASN A 252 9.74 9.26 2.56
N MET A 253 10.69 8.36 2.34
CA MET A 253 11.71 8.07 3.33
C MET A 253 12.73 9.21 3.41
N THR A 254 13.09 9.56 4.66
CA THR A 254 13.98 10.69 4.97
C THR A 254 15.18 10.28 5.81
N LYS A 255 15.27 8.99 6.15
CA LYS A 255 16.35 8.41 6.95
C LYS A 255 17.10 7.37 6.12
N GLU A 256 17.15 6.15 6.59
CA GLU A 256 17.78 5.04 5.91
C GLU A 256 16.82 4.38 4.90
N ALA A 257 17.32 4.02 3.72
CA ALA A 257 16.55 3.27 2.75
C ALA A 257 16.34 1.83 3.28
N PRO A 258 15.08 1.35 3.34
CA PRO A 258 14.81 0.00 3.81
C PRO A 258 15.51 -1.05 2.94
N ASP A 259 16.04 -2.10 3.57
CA ASP A 259 16.56 -3.27 2.87
C ASP A 259 15.43 -4.25 2.59
N ASP A 260 15.03 -4.38 1.33
CA ASP A 260 13.92 -5.25 0.92
C ASP A 260 14.16 -6.72 1.25
N GLY A 261 15.40 -7.19 1.23
CA GLY A 261 15.73 -8.56 1.64
C GLY A 261 15.46 -8.81 3.12
N LEU A 262 15.78 -7.82 3.99
CA LEU A 262 15.45 -7.88 5.40
C LEU A 262 13.95 -7.85 5.64
N LEU A 263 13.19 -7.06 4.87
CA LEU A 263 11.73 -7.01 4.97
C LEU A 263 11.08 -8.36 4.61
N VAL A 264 11.65 -9.13 3.70
CA VAL A 264 11.20 -10.51 3.40
C VAL A 264 11.55 -11.47 4.54
N ASP A 265 12.74 -11.37 5.11
CA ASP A 265 13.22 -12.28 6.16
C ASP A 265 12.48 -12.10 7.49
N ASN A 266 12.04 -10.88 7.82
CA ASN A 266 11.42 -10.59 9.10
C ASN A 266 10.12 -11.37 9.34
N PRO A 267 9.13 -11.40 8.44
CA PRO A 267 7.94 -12.22 8.62
C PRO A 267 8.26 -13.70 8.73
N MET A 268 9.16 -14.21 7.89
CA MET A 268 9.55 -15.62 7.90
C MET A 268 10.22 -16.03 9.22
N ARG A 269 11.09 -15.18 9.75
CA ARG A 269 11.72 -15.40 11.06
C ARG A 269 10.71 -15.49 12.20
N LEU A 270 9.59 -14.76 12.10
CA LEU A 270 8.62 -14.62 13.19
C LEU A 270 7.50 -15.66 13.15
N TYR A 271 7.01 -16.00 11.94
CA TYR A 271 5.79 -16.78 11.77
C TYR A 271 6.02 -18.23 11.34
N TRP A 272 7.21 -18.56 10.83
CA TRP A 272 7.52 -19.91 10.32
C TRP A 272 8.78 -20.52 10.99
N ARG A 273 8.93 -20.29 12.29
CA ARG A 273 9.93 -20.98 13.13
C ARG A 273 9.45 -22.36 13.53
#